data_323375983161f0e6e09274edac1c953c
#
_entry.id   323375983161f0e6e09274edac1c953c
#
_cell.length_a   1.000
_cell.length_b   1.000
_cell.length_c   1.000
_cell.angle_alpha   90.00
_cell.angle_beta   90.00
_cell.angle_gamma   90.00
#
_symmetry.space_group_name_H-M   'P 1'
#
loop_
_entity.id
_entity.type
_entity.pdbx_description
1 polymer ?
#
loop_
_entity_poly.entity_id
_entity_poly.type
_entity_poly.pdbx_seq_one_letter_code
_entity_poly.pdbx_strand_id
1 'polypeptide(L)'
;CPIDCARTSEMDLAFQGAVFPEWEEEKCTGCRICASACQEDAIHDHPETGEPIFFPDKCLYCADCIRACPTEAWVSGKTGHIVRIGGKHGRHPFKGSVVAKFVSDEDVPAIIEKTVEWYNKHGQGKGRIRIGTLLREEGMMQSYMAHMKDVFKDKAVKDPKPPLEIDIQE
;
A
#
# COMPACT_ATOMS: atom_id res chain seq x y z
N CYS A 1 4.37 -8.68 3.11
CA CYS A 1 5.11 -8.92 1.86
C CYS A 1 4.28 -8.44 0.67
N PRO A 2 4.88 -7.72 -0.31
CA PRO A 2 4.15 -7.17 -1.47
C PRO A 2 3.61 -8.23 -2.44
N ILE A 3 4.13 -9.46 -2.40
CA ILE A 3 3.59 -10.60 -3.17
C ILE A 3 2.12 -10.89 -2.80
N ASP A 4 1.69 -10.36 -1.63
CA ASP A 4 0.30 -10.34 -1.16
C ASP A 4 -0.37 -11.73 -1.04
N CYS A 5 0.41 -12.77 -0.73
CA CYS A 5 -0.14 -14.11 -0.47
C CYS A 5 -1.22 -14.11 0.62
N ALA A 6 -1.13 -13.17 1.58
CA ALA A 6 -2.15 -12.95 2.61
C ALA A 6 -3.36 -12.15 2.12
N ARG A 7 -3.38 -11.74 0.84
CA ARG A 7 -4.47 -10.96 0.22
C ARG A 7 -4.84 -9.70 1.00
N THR A 8 -3.85 -8.90 1.36
CA THR A 8 -4.05 -7.65 2.11
C THR A 8 -4.99 -6.68 1.40
N SER A 9 -5.06 -6.77 0.07
CA SER A 9 -6.00 -5.99 -0.75
C SER A 9 -7.46 -6.38 -0.55
N GLU A 10 -7.75 -7.59 -0.01
CA GLU A 10 -9.11 -8.12 0.18
C GLU A 10 -9.49 -8.25 1.67
N MET A 11 -8.77 -7.58 2.57
CA MET A 11 -9.03 -7.59 4.02
C MET A 11 -9.75 -6.33 4.47
N ASP A 12 -10.55 -6.44 5.56
CA ASP A 12 -11.24 -5.28 6.15
C ASP A 12 -10.27 -4.21 6.60
N LEU A 13 -9.16 -4.60 7.23
CA LEU A 13 -8.01 -3.76 7.57
C LEU A 13 -6.75 -4.60 7.41
N ALA A 14 -5.74 -4.07 6.74
CA ALA A 14 -4.51 -4.79 6.49
C ALA A 14 -3.28 -3.87 6.52
N PHE A 15 -2.16 -4.45 6.94
CA PHE A 15 -0.84 -3.82 7.00
C PHE A 15 0.11 -4.62 6.13
N GLN A 16 0.59 -4.01 5.06
CA GLN A 16 1.52 -4.62 4.12
C GLN A 16 2.90 -3.99 4.28
N GLY A 17 3.92 -4.78 4.63
CA GLY A 17 5.29 -4.28 4.75
C GLY A 17 5.76 -3.62 3.44
N ALA A 18 6.44 -2.50 3.54
CA ALA A 18 6.90 -1.69 2.43
C ALA A 18 8.28 -1.09 2.69
N VAL A 19 9.11 -1.05 1.65
CA VAL A 19 10.42 -0.42 1.65
C VAL A 19 10.51 0.51 0.45
N PHE A 20 10.72 1.80 0.69
CA PHE A 20 11.01 2.75 -0.40
C PHE A 20 12.46 2.55 -0.83
N PRO A 21 12.74 2.19 -2.09
CA PRO A 21 14.12 2.03 -2.56
C PRO A 21 14.74 3.40 -2.86
N GLU A 22 15.97 3.58 -2.44
CA GLU A 22 16.80 4.74 -2.79
C GLU A 22 18.00 4.26 -3.60
N TRP A 23 18.36 5.01 -4.63
CA TRP A 23 19.46 4.65 -5.52
C TRP A 23 20.67 5.55 -5.30
N GLU A 24 21.85 4.92 -5.14
CA GLU A 24 23.15 5.55 -5.01
C GLU A 24 23.94 5.38 -6.32
N GLU A 25 24.03 6.45 -7.10
CA GLU A 25 24.67 6.48 -8.42
C GLU A 25 26.12 5.99 -8.36
N GLU A 26 26.87 6.42 -7.34
CA GLU A 26 28.32 6.13 -7.21
C GLU A 26 28.63 4.63 -7.11
N LYS A 27 27.67 3.80 -6.66
CA LYS A 27 27.82 2.34 -6.55
C LYS A 27 27.29 1.60 -7.77
N CYS A 28 26.61 2.29 -8.68
CA CYS A 28 25.97 1.66 -9.83
C CYS A 28 26.99 1.34 -10.93
N THR A 29 26.92 0.10 -11.45
CA THR A 29 27.76 -0.36 -12.56
C THR A 29 26.99 -0.48 -13.89
N GLY A 30 25.73 -0.05 -13.95
CA GLY A 30 24.89 -0.14 -15.14
C GLY A 30 24.55 -1.58 -15.56
N CYS A 31 24.55 -2.54 -14.61
CA CYS A 31 24.38 -3.96 -14.91
C CYS A 31 22.94 -4.37 -15.29
N ARG A 32 21.95 -3.49 -15.19
CA ARG A 32 20.53 -3.69 -15.59
C ARG A 32 19.75 -4.74 -14.79
N ILE A 33 20.34 -5.36 -13.78
CA ILE A 33 19.70 -6.44 -13.00
C ILE A 33 18.45 -5.93 -12.27
N CYS A 34 18.48 -4.70 -11.72
CA CYS A 34 17.34 -4.12 -11.02
C CYS A 34 16.11 -3.91 -11.94
N ALA A 35 16.31 -3.54 -13.19
CA ALA A 35 15.22 -3.44 -14.17
C ALA A 35 14.61 -4.83 -14.47
N SER A 36 15.46 -5.84 -14.69
CA SER A 36 14.99 -7.22 -14.91
C SER A 36 14.31 -7.84 -13.69
N ALA A 37 14.68 -7.42 -12.47
CA ALA A 37 14.08 -7.90 -11.23
C ALA A 37 12.74 -7.22 -10.91
N CYS A 38 12.43 -6.06 -11.51
CA CYS A 38 11.22 -5.32 -11.25
C CYS A 38 10.05 -5.87 -12.08
N GLN A 39 9.14 -6.60 -11.45
CA GLN A 39 7.96 -7.18 -12.11
C GLN A 39 6.86 -6.15 -12.41
N GLU A 40 6.97 -4.95 -11.85
CA GLU A 40 5.96 -3.87 -11.95
C GLU A 40 6.33 -2.80 -12.99
N ASP A 41 7.38 -3.03 -13.78
CA ASP A 41 7.91 -2.01 -14.70
C ASP A 41 8.17 -0.64 -14.04
N ALA A 42 8.49 -0.66 -12.75
CA ALA A 42 8.81 0.55 -11.99
C ALA A 42 10.28 0.98 -12.13
N ILE A 43 11.12 0.13 -12.71
CA ILE A 43 12.52 0.43 -13.01
C ILE A 43 12.80 0.01 -14.44
N HIS A 44 13.23 0.98 -15.27
CA HIS A 44 13.76 0.73 -16.60
C HIS A 44 15.26 0.99 -16.60
N ASP A 45 15.99 0.46 -17.56
CA ASP A 45 17.41 0.78 -17.75
C ASP A 45 17.60 1.86 -18.81
N HIS A 46 18.55 2.76 -18.57
CA HIS A 46 18.97 3.74 -19.57
C HIS A 46 19.66 2.99 -20.74
N PRO A 47 19.28 3.25 -22.01
CA PRO A 47 19.75 2.47 -23.15
C PRO A 47 21.28 2.44 -23.31
N GLU A 48 21.93 3.57 -23.04
CA GLU A 48 23.38 3.75 -23.23
C GLU A 48 24.20 3.38 -21.99
N THR A 49 23.78 3.87 -20.79
CA THR A 49 24.55 3.72 -19.57
C THR A 49 24.18 2.48 -18.77
N GLY A 50 22.97 1.94 -18.97
CA GLY A 50 22.42 0.84 -18.18
C GLY A 50 21.95 1.24 -16.77
N GLU A 51 22.04 2.54 -16.44
CA GLU A 51 21.57 3.08 -15.15
C GLU A 51 20.06 2.95 -15.01
N PRO A 52 19.54 2.81 -13.77
CA PRO A 52 18.12 2.69 -13.55
C PRO A 52 17.38 4.02 -13.70
N ILE A 53 16.25 3.99 -14.40
CA ILE A 53 15.25 5.04 -14.45
C ILE A 53 14.09 4.59 -13.58
N PHE A 54 13.85 5.26 -12.44
CA PHE A 54 12.86 4.85 -11.45
C PHE A 54 11.54 5.60 -11.60
N PHE A 55 10.43 4.86 -11.59
CA PHE A 55 9.06 5.35 -11.66
C PHE A 55 8.31 5.07 -10.34
N PRO A 56 8.36 5.98 -9.35
CA PRO A 56 7.78 5.75 -8.02
C PRO A 56 6.28 5.42 -8.02
N ASP A 57 5.54 5.96 -9.00
CA ASP A 57 4.08 5.76 -9.11
C ASP A 57 3.69 4.31 -9.46
N LYS A 58 4.60 3.56 -10.09
CA LYS A 58 4.41 2.14 -10.40
C LYS A 58 4.93 1.22 -9.27
N CYS A 59 5.73 1.75 -8.35
CA CYS A 59 6.43 0.94 -7.35
C CYS A 59 5.49 0.37 -6.29
N LEU A 60 5.56 -0.94 -6.05
CA LEU A 60 4.86 -1.63 -4.96
C LEU A 60 5.65 -1.70 -3.65
N TYR A 61 6.85 -1.11 -3.62
CA TYR A 61 7.72 -1.08 -2.44
C TYR A 61 8.16 -2.47 -1.95
N CYS A 62 8.41 -3.40 -2.88
CA CYS A 62 8.74 -4.82 -2.58
C CYS A 62 10.20 -5.06 -2.22
N ALA A 63 11.09 -4.11 -2.46
CA ALA A 63 12.54 -4.22 -2.25
C ALA A 63 13.25 -5.27 -3.16
N ASP A 64 12.63 -5.74 -4.26
CA ASP A 64 13.28 -6.69 -5.17
C ASP A 64 14.53 -6.09 -5.84
N CYS A 65 14.48 -4.81 -6.22
CA CYS A 65 15.63 -4.07 -6.75
C CYS A 65 16.80 -4.00 -5.74
N ILE A 66 16.52 -3.87 -4.44
CA ILE A 66 17.52 -3.84 -3.38
C ILE A 66 18.16 -5.23 -3.25
N ARG A 67 17.34 -6.28 -3.18
CA ARG A 67 17.83 -7.67 -3.04
C ARG A 67 18.61 -8.17 -4.25
N ALA A 68 18.24 -7.70 -5.44
CA ALA A 68 18.85 -8.14 -6.69
C ALA A 68 20.14 -7.37 -7.03
N CYS A 69 20.40 -6.22 -6.42
CA CYS A 69 21.53 -5.37 -6.76
C CYS A 69 22.86 -5.96 -6.24
N PRO A 70 23.79 -6.38 -7.12
CA PRO A 70 25.04 -7.00 -6.70
C PRO A 70 26.06 -6.03 -6.12
N THR A 71 25.88 -4.73 -6.38
CA THR A 71 26.80 -3.66 -5.92
C THR A 71 26.22 -2.87 -4.75
N GLU A 72 25.03 -3.26 -4.25
CA GLU A 72 24.32 -2.53 -3.19
C GLU A 72 24.07 -1.04 -3.53
N ALA A 73 23.92 -0.73 -4.84
CA ALA A 73 23.57 0.61 -5.28
C ALA A 73 22.12 0.99 -4.97
N TRP A 74 21.25 -0.01 -4.77
CA TRP A 74 19.90 0.19 -4.23
C TRP A 74 19.90 -0.09 -2.74
N VAL A 75 19.48 0.90 -1.96
CA VAL A 75 19.43 0.82 -0.49
C VAL A 75 18.01 1.02 0.04
N SER A 76 17.79 0.59 1.28
CA SER A 76 16.51 0.82 1.96
C SER A 76 16.43 2.26 2.47
N GLY A 77 15.53 3.03 1.90
CA GLY A 77 15.14 4.33 2.42
C GLY A 77 14.05 4.21 3.50
N LYS A 78 12.88 4.82 3.28
CA LYS A 78 11.75 4.70 4.22
C LYS A 78 11.25 3.26 4.30
N THR A 79 11.04 2.76 5.52
CA THR A 79 10.40 1.47 5.80
C THR A 79 9.13 1.65 6.60
N GLY A 80 8.24 0.66 6.57
CA GLY A 80 7.00 0.69 7.33
C GLY A 80 5.90 -0.13 6.66
N HIS A 81 4.65 0.24 6.92
CA HIS A 81 3.48 -0.46 6.39
C HIS A 81 2.64 0.41 5.47
N ILE A 82 2.16 -0.18 4.38
CA ILE A 82 1.02 0.34 3.62
C ILE A 82 -0.24 -0.14 4.33
N VAL A 83 -1.11 0.80 4.70
CA VAL A 83 -2.39 0.50 5.34
C VAL A 83 -3.48 0.46 4.27
N ARG A 84 -4.19 -0.67 4.21
CA ARG A 84 -5.34 -0.88 3.34
C ARG A 84 -6.58 -1.08 4.18
N ILE A 85 -7.72 -0.58 3.70
CA ILE A 85 -9.00 -0.70 4.39
C ILE A 85 -10.14 -1.02 3.43
N GLY A 86 -11.12 -1.78 3.92
CA GLY A 86 -12.39 -2.02 3.24
C GLY A 86 -12.35 -3.10 2.18
N GLY A 87 -11.28 -3.91 2.13
CA GLY A 87 -11.24 -5.07 1.27
C GLY A 87 -12.22 -6.16 1.76
N LYS A 88 -12.56 -7.06 0.87
CA LYS A 88 -13.45 -8.20 1.14
C LYS A 88 -13.14 -9.30 0.15
N HIS A 89 -12.90 -10.49 0.69
CA HIS A 89 -12.79 -11.70 -0.11
C HIS A 89 -14.15 -12.41 -0.22
N GLY A 90 -14.33 -13.28 -1.20
CA GLY A 90 -15.48 -14.15 -1.37
C GLY A 90 -16.32 -13.84 -2.61
N ARG A 91 -17.60 -14.20 -2.58
CA ARG A 91 -18.52 -14.16 -3.74
C ARG A 91 -18.65 -12.78 -4.41
N HIS A 92 -18.54 -11.70 -3.63
CA HIS A 92 -18.56 -10.32 -4.10
C HIS A 92 -17.35 -9.59 -3.51
N PRO A 93 -16.17 -9.75 -4.11
CA PRO A 93 -14.94 -9.23 -3.54
C PRO A 93 -14.82 -7.72 -3.73
N PHE A 94 -14.16 -7.06 -2.76
CA PHE A 94 -13.77 -5.66 -2.87
C PHE A 94 -12.26 -5.56 -2.75
N LYS A 95 -11.66 -4.70 -3.57
CA LYS A 95 -10.29 -4.26 -3.41
C LYS A 95 -10.26 -3.08 -2.42
N GLY A 96 -9.61 -3.29 -1.28
CA GLY A 96 -9.44 -2.27 -0.26
C GLY A 96 -8.61 -1.08 -0.73
N SER A 97 -8.92 0.07 -0.17
CA SER A 97 -8.24 1.33 -0.47
C SER A 97 -6.95 1.49 0.32
N VAL A 98 -5.89 2.00 -0.30
CA VAL A 98 -4.70 2.45 0.40
C VAL A 98 -4.99 3.79 1.07
N VAL A 99 -4.87 3.86 2.40
CA VAL A 99 -5.20 5.06 3.19
C VAL A 99 -3.99 5.71 3.84
N ALA A 100 -2.91 4.94 4.08
CA ALA A 100 -1.64 5.47 4.55
C ALA A 100 -0.48 4.63 4.02
N LYS A 101 0.72 5.24 3.94
CA LYS A 101 1.96 4.58 3.51
C LYS A 101 3.08 4.84 4.51
N PHE A 102 3.95 3.84 4.70
CA PHE A 102 5.12 3.88 5.60
C PHE A 102 4.77 4.17 7.06
N VAL A 103 3.67 3.56 7.52
CA VAL A 103 3.27 3.60 8.93
C VAL A 103 4.22 2.75 9.75
N SER A 104 4.65 3.23 10.92
CA SER A 104 5.54 2.50 11.83
C SER A 104 4.79 1.42 12.61
N ASP A 105 5.53 0.47 13.17
CA ASP A 105 4.97 -0.62 14.00
C ASP A 105 4.26 -0.06 15.25
N GLU A 106 4.78 1.03 15.82
CA GLU A 106 4.22 1.68 17.01
C GLU A 106 2.86 2.32 16.75
N ASP A 107 2.59 2.77 15.51
CA ASP A 107 1.30 3.38 15.15
C ASP A 107 0.19 2.34 14.89
N VAL A 108 0.55 1.07 14.65
CA VAL A 108 -0.40 0.00 14.26
C VAL A 108 -1.52 -0.20 15.29
N PRO A 109 -1.25 -0.32 16.61
CA PRO A 109 -2.32 -0.47 17.60
C PRO A 109 -3.32 0.68 17.59
N ALA A 110 -2.85 1.92 17.53
CA ALA A 110 -3.71 3.10 17.50
C ALA A 110 -4.58 3.16 16.24
N ILE A 111 -4.05 2.70 15.08
CA ILE A 111 -4.81 2.61 13.83
C ILE A 111 -5.94 1.58 13.97
N ILE A 112 -5.66 0.43 14.57
CA ILE A 112 -6.66 -0.62 14.79
C ILE A 112 -7.78 -0.11 15.70
N GLU A 113 -7.43 0.47 16.86
CA GLU A 113 -8.38 1.00 17.83
C GLU A 113 -9.30 2.06 17.21
N LYS A 114 -8.72 3.07 16.56
CA LYS A 114 -9.50 4.14 15.92
C LYS A 114 -10.35 3.63 14.75
N THR A 115 -9.88 2.65 14.01
CA THR A 115 -10.69 2.02 12.96
C THR A 115 -11.90 1.31 13.55
N VAL A 116 -11.73 0.59 14.65
CA VAL A 116 -12.84 -0.09 15.36
C VAL A 116 -13.81 0.94 15.97
N GLU A 117 -13.32 2.04 16.56
CA GLU A 117 -14.15 3.14 17.06
C GLU A 117 -15.03 3.73 15.95
N TRP A 118 -14.41 4.06 14.81
CA TRP A 118 -15.13 4.60 13.66
C TRP A 118 -16.18 3.61 13.13
N TYR A 119 -15.81 2.33 12.99
CA TYR A 119 -16.71 1.28 12.53
C TYR A 119 -17.92 1.11 13.48
N ASN A 120 -17.68 1.05 14.79
CA ASN A 120 -18.74 0.94 15.79
C ASN A 120 -19.70 2.12 15.73
N LYS A 121 -19.19 3.34 15.55
CA LYS A 121 -20.01 4.55 15.45
C LYS A 121 -20.91 4.55 14.22
N HIS A 122 -20.38 4.16 13.05
CA HIS A 122 -21.09 4.30 11.77
C HIS A 122 -21.83 3.03 11.33
N GLY A 123 -21.45 1.86 11.87
CA GLY A 123 -22.10 0.59 11.62
C GLY A 123 -23.27 0.28 12.56
N GLN A 124 -23.44 1.06 13.64
CA GLN A 124 -24.48 0.83 14.63
C GLN A 124 -25.88 0.90 13.99
N GLY A 125 -26.71 -0.12 14.26
CA GLY A 125 -28.07 -0.22 13.70
C GLY A 125 -28.15 -0.74 12.25
N LYS A 126 -27.01 -0.96 11.57
CA LYS A 126 -27.00 -1.44 10.19
C LYS A 126 -26.88 -2.99 10.05
N GLY A 127 -27.00 -3.74 11.16
CA GLY A 127 -26.90 -5.20 11.15
C GLY A 127 -25.48 -5.69 10.85
N ARG A 128 -25.36 -6.82 10.13
CA ARG A 128 -24.04 -7.38 9.74
C ARG A 128 -23.49 -6.67 8.49
N ILE A 129 -22.97 -5.48 8.65
CA ILE A 129 -22.33 -4.73 7.56
C ILE A 129 -20.81 -4.84 7.65
N ARG A 130 -20.13 -4.97 6.51
CA ARG A 130 -18.66 -4.94 6.44
C ARG A 130 -18.17 -3.50 6.32
N ILE A 131 -17.00 -3.22 6.86
CA ILE A 131 -16.40 -1.87 6.82
C ILE A 131 -16.25 -1.35 5.38
N GLY A 132 -15.89 -2.21 4.43
CA GLY A 132 -15.77 -1.85 3.02
C GLY A 132 -17.11 -1.40 2.41
N THR A 133 -18.23 -1.97 2.84
CA THR A 133 -19.56 -1.55 2.39
C THR A 133 -19.91 -0.18 2.96
N LEU A 134 -19.57 0.09 4.23
CA LEU A 134 -19.76 1.43 4.83
C LEU A 134 -18.93 2.49 4.12
N LEU A 135 -17.66 2.20 3.84
CA LEU A 135 -16.75 3.15 3.19
C LEU A 135 -17.14 3.52 1.75
N ARG A 136 -18.01 2.72 1.11
CA ARG A 136 -18.56 3.00 -0.22
C ARG A 136 -19.79 3.92 -0.18
N GLU A 137 -20.42 4.12 0.99
CA GLU A 137 -21.47 5.10 1.13
C GLU A 137 -20.91 6.53 0.97
N GLU A 138 -21.71 7.42 0.43
CA GLU A 138 -21.30 8.80 0.17
C GLU A 138 -20.74 9.49 1.41
N GLY A 139 -19.57 10.11 1.29
CA GLY A 139 -18.89 10.83 2.37
C GLY A 139 -18.23 9.96 3.44
N MET A 140 -18.44 8.64 3.46
CA MET A 140 -17.91 7.78 4.52
C MET A 140 -16.38 7.60 4.45
N MET A 141 -15.79 7.56 3.27
CA MET A 141 -14.32 7.51 3.14
C MET A 141 -13.69 8.79 3.68
N GLN A 142 -14.25 9.96 3.36
CA GLN A 142 -13.79 11.26 3.87
C GLN A 142 -13.96 11.34 5.40
N SER A 143 -15.11 10.85 5.93
CA SER A 143 -15.35 10.74 7.37
C SER A 143 -14.30 9.87 8.07
N TYR A 144 -13.96 8.70 7.47
CA TYR A 144 -12.91 7.84 7.99
C TYR A 144 -11.54 8.53 8.00
N MET A 145 -11.15 9.15 6.88
CA MET A 145 -9.87 9.85 6.79
C MET A 145 -9.77 11.02 7.78
N ALA A 146 -10.87 11.76 7.99
CA ALA A 146 -10.93 12.82 8.99
C ALA A 146 -10.76 12.27 10.43
N HIS A 147 -11.39 11.11 10.73
CA HIS A 147 -11.24 10.44 12.02
C HIS A 147 -9.81 9.93 12.27
N MET A 148 -9.12 9.50 11.22
CA MET A 148 -7.76 8.95 11.28
C MET A 148 -6.65 10.01 11.18
N LYS A 149 -6.99 11.28 11.01
CA LYS A 149 -6.03 12.36 10.73
C LYS A 149 -4.86 12.42 11.71
N ASP A 150 -5.14 12.32 13.01
CA ASP A 150 -4.14 12.44 14.07
C ASP A 150 -3.18 11.24 14.13
N VAL A 151 -3.63 10.08 13.65
CA VAL A 151 -2.83 8.84 13.63
C VAL A 151 -2.02 8.73 12.35
N PHE A 152 -2.63 9.02 11.20
CA PHE A 152 -1.92 8.93 9.91
C PHE A 152 -0.95 10.09 9.69
N LYS A 153 -1.25 11.29 10.20
CA LYS A 153 -0.40 12.49 10.05
C LYS A 153 0.02 12.72 8.59
N ASP A 154 1.32 12.86 8.36
CA ASP A 154 1.95 13.04 7.04
C ASP A 154 1.96 11.76 6.18
N LYS A 155 1.67 10.60 6.77
CA LYS A 155 1.62 9.28 6.11
C LYS A 155 0.29 9.03 5.37
N ALA A 156 -0.73 9.87 5.60
CA ALA A 156 -2.03 9.76 4.95
C ALA A 156 -1.95 9.90 3.43
N VAL A 157 -2.67 9.05 2.71
CA VAL A 157 -2.88 9.22 1.27
C VAL A 157 -3.87 10.37 1.05
N LYS A 158 -3.54 11.27 0.13
CA LYS A 158 -4.44 12.36 -0.26
C LYS A 158 -5.58 11.78 -1.09
N ASP A 159 -6.82 12.06 -0.66
CA ASP A 159 -8.06 11.70 -1.37
C ASP A 159 -8.12 10.22 -1.81
N PRO A 160 -8.08 9.25 -0.86
CA PRO A 160 -8.19 7.85 -1.19
C PRO A 160 -9.60 7.55 -1.73
N LYS A 161 -9.67 6.83 -2.84
CA LYS A 161 -10.95 6.40 -3.40
C LYS A 161 -11.58 5.33 -2.50
N PRO A 162 -12.92 5.23 -2.45
CA PRO A 162 -13.61 4.14 -1.77
C PRO A 162 -13.19 2.76 -2.31
N PRO A 163 -13.38 1.67 -1.53
CA PRO A 163 -13.11 0.31 -1.98
C PRO A 163 -13.83 -0.02 -3.28
N LEU A 164 -13.12 -0.66 -4.21
CA LEU A 164 -13.63 -1.02 -5.53
C LEU A 164 -14.17 -2.46 -5.51
N GLU A 165 -15.33 -2.66 -6.08
CA GLU A 165 -15.85 -4.00 -6.37
C GLU A 165 -15.02 -4.62 -7.50
N ILE A 166 -14.61 -5.86 -7.29
CA ILE A 166 -13.88 -6.63 -8.30
C ILE A 166 -14.91 -7.40 -9.10
N ASP A 167 -15.01 -7.08 -10.38
CA ASP A 167 -15.85 -7.83 -11.30
C ASP A 167 -15.18 -9.19 -11.59
N ILE A 168 -15.76 -10.25 -11.05
CA ILE A 168 -15.32 -11.60 -11.35
C ILE A 168 -16.09 -11.98 -12.63
N GLN A 169 -15.46 -11.79 -13.78
CA GLN A 169 -15.97 -12.38 -15.00
C GLN A 169 -15.87 -13.90 -14.86
N GLU A 170 -17.02 -14.56 -14.92
CA GLU A 170 -17.15 -16.03 -14.95
C GLU A 170 -16.51 -16.62 -16.22
#